data_0fc2504cc3248f495333f00854dd87fe
#
_entry.id   0fc2504cc3248f495333f00854dd87fe
#
_cell.length_a   1.000
_cell.length_b   1.000
_cell.length_c   1.000
_cell.angle_alpha   90.00
_cell.angle_beta   90.00
_cell.angle_gamma   90.00
#
_symmetry.space_group_name_H-M   'P 1'
#
loop_
_entity.id
_entity.type
_entity.pdbx_description
1 polymer ?
#
loop_
_entity_poly.entity_id
_entity_poly.type
_entity_poly.pdbx_seq_one_letter_code
_entity_poly.pdbx_strand_id
1 'polypeptide(L)'
;MKSSHGNRVYLQVLLDEHRGQMFLADAKLQNKKPAAWMREIVYQYLERAWGDDAYQDASSKDQDNYQRGVNARLIGRGLKPKPLQSESSQSEQAIDAST
;
A
#
# COMPACT_ATOMS: atom_id res chain seq x y z
N MET A 1 2.99 18.80 -9.03
CA MET A 1 1.61 18.60 -9.45
C MET A 1 0.81 17.90 -8.36
N LYS A 2 -0.35 18.42 -8.07
CA LYS A 2 -1.18 17.80 -7.06
C LYS A 2 -1.80 16.51 -7.59
N SER A 3 -1.71 15.45 -6.82
CA SER A 3 -2.25 14.16 -7.21
C SER A 3 -3.71 14.04 -6.78
N SER A 4 -4.55 13.58 -7.68
CA SER A 4 -5.93 13.24 -7.34
C SER A 4 -6.03 11.87 -6.69
N HIS A 5 -4.91 11.21 -6.50
CA HIS A 5 -4.85 9.85 -5.96
C HIS A 5 -4.49 9.82 -4.48
N GLY A 6 -4.64 10.96 -3.80
CA GLY A 6 -4.33 11.06 -2.39
C GLY A 6 -2.85 10.92 -2.14
N ASN A 7 -2.49 10.00 -1.24
CA ASN A 7 -1.09 9.78 -0.89
C ASN A 7 -0.41 8.78 -1.80
N ARG A 8 -1.07 8.37 -2.88
CA ARG A 8 -0.50 7.44 -3.82
C ARG A 8 0.35 8.16 -4.84
N VAL A 9 1.36 7.46 -5.33
CA VAL A 9 2.18 7.95 -6.43
C VAL A 9 1.57 7.44 -7.73
N TYR A 10 1.30 8.36 -8.66
CA TYR A 10 0.76 7.99 -9.96
C TYR A 10 1.88 7.74 -10.93
N LEU A 11 1.89 6.57 -11.51
CA LEU A 11 2.89 6.19 -12.51
C LEU A 11 2.17 5.75 -13.78
N GLN A 12 2.59 6.31 -14.89
CA GLN A 12 2.05 5.92 -16.19
C GLN A 12 3.11 5.12 -16.93
N VAL A 13 2.76 3.90 -17.31
CA VAL A 13 3.69 3.00 -17.97
C VAL A 13 3.07 2.52 -19.28
N LEU A 14 3.84 2.61 -20.34
CA LEU A 14 3.44 2.07 -21.64
C LEU A 14 4.31 0.85 -21.94
N LEU A 15 3.68 -0.25 -22.30
CA LEU A 15 4.38 -1.45 -22.69
C LEU A 15 4.31 -1.62 -24.20
N ASP A 16 5.31 -2.28 -24.75
CA ASP A 16 5.30 -2.58 -26.16
C ASP A 16 4.14 -3.52 -26.49
N GLU A 17 3.71 -3.50 -27.74
CA GLU A 17 2.45 -4.14 -28.13
C GLU A 17 2.39 -5.61 -27.71
N HIS A 18 3.38 -6.40 -28.06
CA HIS A 18 3.30 -7.84 -27.83
C HIS A 18 3.49 -8.20 -26.36
N ARG A 19 4.45 -7.57 -25.72
CA ARG A 19 4.66 -7.81 -24.27
C ARG A 19 3.52 -7.26 -23.46
N GLY A 20 2.93 -6.15 -23.90
CA GLY A 20 1.76 -5.61 -23.24
C GLY A 20 0.57 -6.55 -23.33
N GLN A 21 0.36 -7.17 -24.52
CA GLN A 21 -0.71 -8.14 -24.65
C GLN A 21 -0.47 -9.38 -23.78
N MET A 22 0.78 -9.79 -23.67
CA MET A 22 1.12 -10.89 -22.77
C MET A 22 0.74 -10.56 -21.33
N PHE A 23 1.04 -9.33 -20.92
CA PHE A 23 0.71 -8.91 -19.57
C PHE A 23 -0.79 -8.89 -19.33
N LEU A 24 -1.55 -8.38 -20.30
CA LEU A 24 -3.00 -8.34 -20.17
C LEU A 24 -3.58 -9.74 -20.07
N ALA A 25 -3.05 -10.67 -20.86
CA ALA A 25 -3.50 -12.06 -20.81
C ALA A 25 -3.15 -12.68 -19.45
N ASP A 26 -1.98 -12.36 -18.93
CA ASP A 26 -1.56 -12.91 -17.64
C ASP A 26 -2.45 -12.39 -16.51
N ALA A 27 -2.76 -11.09 -16.52
CA ALA A 27 -3.66 -10.53 -15.53
C ALA A 27 -5.01 -11.24 -15.56
N LYS A 28 -5.50 -11.55 -16.75
CA LYS A 28 -6.77 -12.25 -16.90
C LYS A 28 -6.69 -13.65 -16.31
N LEU A 29 -5.57 -14.34 -16.54
CA LEU A 29 -5.36 -15.67 -15.95
C LEU A 29 -5.34 -15.60 -14.43
N GLN A 30 -4.82 -14.50 -13.89
CA GLN A 30 -4.80 -14.29 -12.44
C GLN A 30 -6.14 -13.81 -11.91
N ASN A 31 -7.11 -13.59 -12.81
CA ASN A 31 -8.43 -13.08 -12.46
C ASN A 31 -8.32 -11.73 -11.74
N LYS A 32 -7.47 -10.87 -12.27
CA LYS A 32 -7.22 -9.55 -11.68
C LYS A 32 -7.23 -8.50 -12.76
N LYS A 33 -7.56 -7.27 -12.38
CA LYS A 33 -7.46 -6.14 -13.28
C LYS A 33 -5.99 -5.85 -13.55
N PRO A 34 -5.66 -5.39 -14.77
CA PRO A 34 -4.25 -5.15 -15.11
C PRO A 34 -3.54 -4.22 -14.15
N ALA A 35 -4.18 -3.12 -13.74
CA ALA A 35 -3.54 -2.18 -12.82
C ALA A 35 -3.26 -2.82 -11.46
N ALA A 36 -4.20 -3.60 -10.96
CA ALA A 36 -4.02 -4.27 -9.68
C ALA A 36 -2.94 -5.34 -9.76
N TRP A 37 -2.91 -6.09 -10.86
CA TRP A 37 -1.88 -7.11 -11.05
C TRP A 37 -0.49 -6.47 -11.17
N MET A 38 -0.41 -5.36 -11.91
CA MET A 38 0.85 -4.63 -12.02
C MET A 38 1.34 -4.17 -10.66
N ARG A 39 0.44 -3.65 -9.82
CA ARG A 39 0.82 -3.19 -8.49
C ARG A 39 1.39 -4.34 -7.65
N GLU A 40 0.75 -5.50 -7.71
CA GLU A 40 1.24 -6.65 -6.96
C GLU A 40 2.64 -7.06 -7.40
N ILE A 41 2.86 -7.07 -8.72
CA ILE A 41 4.17 -7.44 -9.25
C ILE A 41 5.24 -6.45 -8.79
N VAL A 42 4.92 -5.16 -8.85
CA VAL A 42 5.86 -4.14 -8.40
C VAL A 42 6.16 -4.31 -6.92
N TYR A 43 5.15 -4.55 -6.11
CA TYR A 43 5.36 -4.74 -4.68
C TYR A 43 6.19 -5.98 -4.40
N GLN A 44 5.94 -7.07 -5.10
CA GLN A 44 6.74 -8.27 -4.95
C GLN A 44 8.22 -8.01 -5.30
N TYR A 45 8.43 -7.25 -6.36
CA TYR A 45 9.80 -6.89 -6.74
C TYR A 45 10.47 -6.06 -5.66
N LEU A 46 9.76 -5.07 -5.14
CA LEU A 46 10.32 -4.18 -4.13
C LEU A 46 10.67 -4.93 -2.85
N GLU A 47 9.79 -5.84 -2.44
CA GLU A 47 10.04 -6.63 -1.25
C GLU A 47 11.32 -7.45 -1.40
N ARG A 48 11.51 -8.03 -2.58
CA ARG A 48 12.67 -8.84 -2.86
C ARG A 48 13.95 -8.01 -2.97
N ALA A 49 13.84 -6.85 -3.63
CA ALA A 49 15.00 -6.03 -3.92
C ALA A 49 15.49 -5.24 -2.71
N TRP A 50 14.59 -4.79 -1.87
CA TRP A 50 14.95 -3.92 -0.74
C TRP A 50 15.03 -4.64 0.59
N GLY A 51 14.57 -5.89 0.64
CA GLY A 51 14.57 -6.66 1.87
C GLY A 51 13.34 -6.40 2.71
N ASP A 52 13.10 -7.32 3.64
CA ASP A 52 11.86 -7.31 4.42
C ASP A 52 11.73 -6.07 5.29
N ASP A 53 12.81 -5.67 5.96
CA ASP A 53 12.72 -4.57 6.92
C ASP A 53 12.32 -3.27 6.24
N ALA A 54 13.01 -2.92 5.13
CA ALA A 54 12.72 -1.68 4.43
C ALA A 54 11.33 -1.73 3.80
N TYR A 55 10.96 -2.86 3.23
CA TYR A 55 9.66 -2.99 2.59
C TYR A 55 8.55 -2.92 3.62
N GLN A 56 8.70 -3.60 4.76
CA GLN A 56 7.67 -3.58 5.80
C GLN A 56 7.52 -2.20 6.42
N ASP A 57 8.62 -1.48 6.55
CA ASP A 57 8.54 -0.11 7.04
C ASP A 57 7.73 0.77 6.10
N ALA A 58 7.98 0.66 4.80
CA ALA A 58 7.23 1.42 3.81
C ALA A 58 5.77 1.02 3.80
N SER A 59 5.49 -0.29 3.89
CA SER A 59 4.13 -0.79 3.90
C SER A 59 3.36 -0.28 5.11
N SER A 60 4.00 -0.25 6.28
CA SER A 60 3.35 0.26 7.49
C SER A 60 3.03 1.73 7.36
N LYS A 61 3.94 2.51 6.77
CA LYS A 61 3.69 3.92 6.56
C LYS A 61 2.52 4.15 5.61
N ASP A 62 2.43 3.34 4.56
CA ASP A 62 1.33 3.44 3.61
C ASP A 62 0.01 3.10 4.28
N GLN A 63 -0.02 2.05 5.11
CA GLN A 63 -1.23 1.67 5.81
C GLN A 63 -1.66 2.74 6.81
N ASP A 64 -0.70 3.38 7.47
CA ASP A 64 -1.01 4.49 8.37
C ASP A 64 -1.64 5.65 7.61
N ASN A 65 -1.10 5.97 6.42
CA ASN A 65 -1.68 7.02 5.60
C ASN A 65 -3.12 6.69 5.22
N TYR A 66 -3.37 5.44 4.86
CA TYR A 66 -4.72 4.99 4.53
C TYR A 66 -5.64 5.13 5.74
N GLN A 67 -5.16 4.67 6.91
CA GLN A 67 -5.98 4.71 8.13
C GLN A 67 -6.25 6.14 8.57
N ARG A 68 -5.30 7.05 8.37
CA ARG A 68 -5.55 8.46 8.67
C ARG A 68 -6.67 9.02 7.83
N GLY A 69 -6.71 8.65 6.55
CA GLY A 69 -7.81 9.07 5.68
C GLY A 69 -9.15 8.51 6.14
N VAL A 70 -9.17 7.23 6.53
CA VAL A 70 -10.38 6.62 7.07
C VAL A 70 -10.80 7.32 8.35
N ASN A 71 -9.83 7.59 9.23
CA ASN A 71 -10.12 8.23 10.52
C ASN A 71 -10.68 9.63 10.34
N ALA A 72 -10.17 10.37 9.37
CA ALA A 72 -10.69 11.72 9.10
C ALA A 72 -12.17 11.64 8.72
N ARG A 73 -12.54 10.64 7.93
CA ARG A 73 -13.95 10.47 7.57
C ARG A 73 -14.79 10.02 8.76
N LEU A 74 -14.23 9.15 9.59
CA LEU A 74 -14.95 8.70 10.78
C LEU A 74 -15.22 9.85 11.75
N ILE A 75 -14.19 10.67 11.98
CA ILE A 75 -14.34 11.83 12.85
C ILE A 75 -15.39 12.78 12.31
N GLY A 76 -15.39 12.99 10.99
CA GLY A 76 -16.38 13.84 10.34
C GLY A 76 -17.79 13.35 10.52
N ARG A 77 -17.98 12.05 10.75
CA ARG A 77 -19.29 11.44 11.01
C ARG A 77 -19.59 11.30 12.49
N GLY A 78 -18.70 11.78 13.36
CA GLY A 78 -18.89 11.63 14.78
C GLY A 78 -18.53 10.25 15.31
N LEU A 79 -17.81 9.47 14.52
CA LEU A 79 -17.39 8.13 14.90
C LEU A 79 -15.96 8.14 15.45
N LYS A 80 -15.63 7.09 16.16
CA LYS A 80 -14.34 6.99 16.82
C LYS A 80 -13.26 6.54 15.83
N PRO A 81 -12.10 7.24 15.76
CA PRO A 81 -11.04 6.81 14.88
C PRO A 81 -10.37 5.54 15.39
N LYS A 82 -9.71 4.83 14.47
CA LYS A 82 -8.98 3.62 14.80
C LYS A 82 -7.49 3.94 14.95
N PRO A 83 -6.77 3.19 15.82
CA PRO A 83 -5.35 3.44 16.00
C PRO A 83 -4.54 3.14 14.73
N LEU A 84 -3.44 3.84 14.58
CA LEU A 84 -2.52 3.61 13.49
C LEU A 84 -1.58 2.45 13.86
N GLN A 85 -0.99 1.82 12.84
CA GLN A 85 -0.07 0.71 13.09
C GLN A 85 1.14 1.16 13.88
N SER A 86 1.68 2.34 13.57
CA SER A 86 2.83 2.84 14.28
C SER A 86 2.53 3.08 15.75
N GLU A 87 1.32 3.56 16.05
CA GLU A 87 0.90 3.77 17.44
C GLU A 87 0.71 2.44 18.16
N SER A 88 0.12 1.48 17.48
CA SER A 88 -0.06 0.15 18.04
C SER A 88 1.28 -0.51 18.36
N SER A 89 2.23 -0.38 17.41
CA SER A 89 3.56 -0.94 17.62
C SER A 89 4.25 -0.30 18.83
N GLN A 90 4.10 1.01 18.97
CA GLN A 90 4.68 1.71 20.11
C GLN A 90 4.07 1.23 21.41
N SER A 91 2.76 1.01 21.42
CA SER A 91 2.08 0.50 22.59
C SER A 91 2.61 -0.88 22.98
N GLU A 92 2.80 -1.74 22.00
CA GLU A 92 3.35 -3.06 22.23
C GLU A 92 4.76 -3.00 22.79
N GLN A 93 5.58 -2.11 22.23
CA GLN A 93 6.92 -1.93 22.71
C GLN A 93 6.94 -1.44 24.15
N ALA A 94 6.04 -0.55 24.49
CA ALA A 94 5.94 -0.06 25.85
C ALA A 94 5.60 -1.20 26.81
N ILE A 95 4.70 -2.09 26.39
CA ILE A 95 4.35 -3.25 27.21
C ILE A 95 5.55 -4.16 27.38
N ASP A 96 6.26 -4.41 26.29
CA ASP A 96 7.45 -5.25 26.33
C ASP A 96 8.50 -4.65 27.26
N ALA A 97 8.68 -3.34 27.18
CA ALA A 97 9.65 -2.68 28.02
C ALA A 97 9.31 -2.82 29.52
N SER A 98 8.03 -2.94 29.82
CA SER A 98 7.61 -3.09 31.20
C SER A 98 7.73 -4.51 31.71
N THR A 99 7.92 -5.45 30.83
CA THR A 99 8.08 -6.83 31.21
C THR A 99 9.55 -7.18 31.37
#